data_38a0df4ae0e4cea4dbe62ea38c4b7f7c
#
_entry.id   38a0df4ae0e4cea4dbe62ea38c4b7f7c
#
_cell.length_a   1.000
_cell.length_b   1.000
_cell.length_c   1.000
_cell.angle_alpha   90.00
_cell.angle_beta   90.00
_cell.angle_gamma   90.00
#
_symmetry.space_group_name_H-M   'P 1'
#
loop_
_entity.id
_entity.type
_entity.pdbx_description
1 polymer ?
#
loop_
_entity_poly.entity_id
_entity_poly.type
_entity_poly.pdbx_seq_one_letter_code
_entity_poly.pdbx_strand_id
1 'polypeptide(L)'
;MRLRVLGPLEVSGPEDVPLPLGGRRQEMLLAVLATQVNRPIPTGRLVDLLWPDGGPRDPAAALHSQVWRLRRTLAAAGLSVERREPGYVLRATPTELDALAFETLLAEARVDTCDPATLPGLLATGLGWWQGEPYAGLHDVPALRHEAGRLAELKLSWVERAAERLLEAGDPATAVAVLRRVLTEAPLRERCRALLMSAL
;
A
#
# COMPACT_ATOMS: atom_id res chain seq x y z
N MET A 1 8.99 6.25 -7.26
CA MET A 1 7.60 6.16 -6.77
C MET A 1 7.21 7.50 -6.16
N ARG A 2 6.00 8.02 -6.43
CA ARG A 2 5.59 9.36 -5.95
C ARG A 2 4.87 9.32 -4.60
N LEU A 3 4.16 8.25 -4.35
CA LEU A 3 3.44 8.00 -3.12
C LEU A 3 3.75 6.59 -2.65
N ARG A 4 4.20 6.46 -1.40
CA ARG A 4 4.49 5.19 -0.75
C ARG A 4 3.57 5.01 0.44
N VAL A 5 2.97 3.86 0.54
CA VAL A 5 2.08 3.43 1.64
C VAL A 5 2.38 2.01 2.13
N LEU A 6 3.27 1.27 1.45
CA LEU A 6 3.74 -0.06 1.89
C LEU A 6 4.85 0.06 2.95
N GLY A 7 4.66 0.96 3.89
CA GLY A 7 5.48 1.38 4.99
C GLY A 7 4.90 2.65 5.60
N PRO A 8 5.73 3.53 6.16
CA PRO A 8 5.33 4.89 6.50
C PRO A 8 4.80 5.63 5.27
N LEU A 9 3.80 6.50 5.48
CA LEU A 9 3.27 7.34 4.40
C LEU A 9 4.32 8.36 3.96
N GLU A 10 4.73 8.29 2.69
CA GLU A 10 5.70 9.21 2.11
C GLU A 10 5.22 9.74 0.77
N VAL A 11 5.46 11.03 0.52
CA VAL A 11 5.25 11.69 -0.78
C VAL A 11 6.59 12.19 -1.27
N SER A 12 6.94 11.87 -2.51
CA SER A 12 8.18 12.34 -3.14
C SER A 12 7.89 13.17 -4.40
N GLY A 13 8.62 14.25 -4.54
CA GLY A 13 8.67 15.07 -5.74
C GLY A 13 9.60 14.50 -6.81
N PRO A 14 10.00 15.33 -7.80
CA PRO A 14 11.07 14.98 -8.74
C PRO A 14 12.35 14.56 -8.00
N GLU A 15 13.13 13.67 -8.62
CA GLU A 15 14.41 13.15 -8.07
C GLU A 15 14.26 12.46 -6.71
N ASP A 16 13.04 11.98 -6.40
CA ASP A 16 12.69 11.27 -5.15
C ASP A 16 12.88 12.13 -3.87
N VAL A 17 12.84 13.46 -4.00
CA VAL A 17 12.95 14.38 -2.87
C VAL A 17 11.69 14.33 -2.03
N PRO A 18 11.76 14.04 -0.70
CA PRO A 18 10.60 13.99 0.16
C PRO A 18 9.86 15.33 0.24
N LEU A 19 8.53 15.29 0.13
CA LEU A 19 7.65 16.45 0.27
C LEU A 19 6.91 16.37 1.62
N PRO A 20 7.09 17.36 2.51
CA PRO A 20 6.43 17.33 3.81
C PRO A 20 4.92 17.53 3.65
N LEU A 21 4.15 16.67 4.29
CA LEU A 21 2.72 16.84 4.47
C LEU A 21 2.45 17.83 5.62
N GLY A 22 1.38 18.61 5.53
CA GLY A 22 1.04 19.68 6.47
C GLY A 22 0.47 19.20 7.82
N GLY A 23 0.96 18.07 8.33
CA GLY A 23 0.60 17.49 9.61
C GLY A 23 -0.45 16.38 9.53
N ARG A 24 -0.77 15.79 10.68
CA ARG A 24 -1.54 14.55 10.86
C ARG A 24 -2.83 14.46 10.03
N ARG A 25 -3.63 15.54 9.97
CA ARG A 25 -4.88 15.51 9.20
C ARG A 25 -4.68 15.42 7.70
N GLN A 26 -3.60 15.99 7.17
CA GLN A 26 -3.27 15.84 5.75
C GLN A 26 -2.72 14.45 5.45
N GLU A 27 -1.93 13.89 6.36
CA GLU A 27 -1.46 12.51 6.27
C GLU A 27 -2.66 11.54 6.27
N MET A 28 -3.57 11.68 7.23
CA MET A 28 -4.80 10.88 7.29
C MET A 28 -5.65 11.01 6.02
N LEU A 29 -5.88 12.24 5.54
CA LEU A 29 -6.66 12.48 4.32
C LEU A 29 -6.03 11.81 3.11
N LEU A 30 -4.72 11.98 2.91
CA LEU A 30 -4.02 11.36 1.80
C LEU A 30 -4.03 9.84 1.91
N ALA A 31 -3.73 9.29 3.08
CA ALA A 31 -3.74 7.85 3.32
C ALA A 31 -5.13 7.25 3.05
N VAL A 32 -6.20 7.87 3.56
CA VAL A 32 -7.57 7.43 3.29
C VAL A 32 -7.91 7.49 1.80
N LEU A 33 -7.52 8.55 1.09
CA LEU A 33 -7.73 8.64 -0.36
C LEU A 33 -6.94 7.57 -1.12
N ALA A 34 -5.75 7.20 -0.64
CA ALA A 34 -4.93 6.15 -1.24
C ALA A 34 -5.53 4.75 -1.10
N THR A 35 -6.33 4.47 -0.04
CA THR A 35 -7.02 3.17 0.11
C THR A 35 -8.04 2.89 -1.00
N GLN A 36 -8.53 3.93 -1.67
CA GLN A 36 -9.47 3.84 -2.78
C GLN A 36 -9.01 4.67 -3.99
N VAL A 37 -7.73 4.53 -4.32
CA VAL A 37 -7.14 5.25 -5.47
C VAL A 37 -8.00 5.06 -6.71
N ASN A 38 -8.18 6.16 -7.49
CA ASN A 38 -9.00 6.22 -8.70
C ASN A 38 -10.51 6.01 -8.49
N ARG A 39 -10.98 5.88 -7.24
CA ARG A 39 -12.40 5.79 -6.87
C ARG A 39 -12.79 6.95 -5.96
N PRO A 40 -13.96 7.57 -6.13
CA PRO A 40 -14.39 8.67 -5.28
C PRO A 40 -14.78 8.17 -3.89
N ILE A 41 -14.30 8.86 -2.84
CA ILE A 41 -14.73 8.67 -1.46
C ILE A 41 -15.71 9.80 -1.12
N PRO A 42 -16.93 9.48 -0.64
CA PRO A 42 -17.94 10.46 -0.31
C PRO A 42 -17.45 11.48 0.73
N THR A 43 -17.83 12.75 0.56
CA THR A 43 -17.45 13.86 1.46
C THR A 43 -17.78 13.55 2.93
N GLY A 44 -19.00 13.05 3.22
CA GLY A 44 -19.39 12.65 4.58
C GLY A 44 -18.47 11.61 5.17
N ARG A 45 -18.10 10.56 4.40
CA ARG A 45 -17.18 9.51 4.85
C ARG A 45 -15.80 10.08 5.18
N LEU A 46 -15.27 11.02 4.40
CA LEU A 46 -13.99 11.67 4.68
C LEU A 46 -14.07 12.52 5.96
N VAL A 47 -15.18 13.21 6.17
CA VAL A 47 -15.43 13.99 7.41
C VAL A 47 -15.41 13.07 8.62
N ASP A 48 -16.17 11.97 8.61
CA ASP A 48 -16.26 11.02 9.72
C ASP A 48 -14.90 10.42 10.07
N LEU A 49 -14.07 10.10 9.07
CA LEU A 49 -12.74 9.55 9.27
C LEU A 49 -11.73 10.57 9.81
N LEU A 50 -11.84 11.83 9.40
CA LEU A 50 -10.92 12.88 9.82
C LEU A 50 -11.25 13.49 11.19
N TRP A 51 -12.50 13.38 11.62
CA TRP A 51 -13.01 13.94 12.87
C TRP A 51 -13.97 12.97 13.59
N PRO A 52 -13.48 11.81 14.05
CA PRO A 52 -14.33 10.79 14.68
C PRO A 52 -14.99 11.26 15.99
N ASP A 53 -14.32 12.15 16.74
CA ASP A 53 -14.77 12.63 18.05
C ASP A 53 -15.52 13.97 17.97
N GLY A 54 -15.97 14.36 16.79
CA GLY A 54 -16.60 15.64 16.54
C GLY A 54 -15.69 16.62 15.80
N GLY A 55 -16.27 17.25 14.80
CA GLY A 55 -15.55 18.12 13.87
C GLY A 55 -15.65 19.59 14.20
N PRO A 56 -15.04 20.42 13.35
CA PRO A 56 -15.25 21.86 13.38
C PRO A 56 -16.72 22.21 13.10
N ARG A 57 -17.10 23.45 13.39
CA ARG A 57 -18.49 23.94 13.22
C ARG A 57 -19.05 23.74 11.80
N ASP A 58 -18.17 23.79 10.79
CA ASP A 58 -18.46 23.45 9.40
C ASP A 58 -17.43 22.40 8.91
N PRO A 59 -17.73 21.11 9.04
CA PRO A 59 -16.81 20.05 8.63
C PRO A 59 -16.56 20.01 7.13
N ALA A 60 -17.53 20.42 6.30
CA ALA A 60 -17.40 20.45 4.86
C ALA A 60 -16.42 21.52 4.40
N ALA A 61 -16.50 22.73 4.95
CA ALA A 61 -15.56 23.81 4.68
C ALA A 61 -14.15 23.46 5.19
N ALA A 62 -14.05 22.80 6.34
CA ALA A 62 -12.78 22.33 6.89
C ALA A 62 -12.14 21.27 5.98
N LEU A 63 -12.89 20.29 5.50
CA LEU A 63 -12.41 19.30 4.54
C LEU A 63 -11.95 19.96 3.24
N HIS A 64 -12.71 20.93 2.69
CA HIS A 64 -12.31 21.73 1.53
C HIS A 64 -10.93 22.38 1.73
N SER A 65 -10.71 22.97 2.90
CA SER A 65 -9.43 23.59 3.25
C SER A 65 -8.29 22.58 3.31
N GLN A 66 -8.53 21.36 3.87
CA GLN A 66 -7.54 20.30 3.90
C GLN A 66 -7.23 19.80 2.48
N VAL A 67 -8.24 19.57 1.64
CA VAL A 67 -8.05 19.17 0.24
C VAL A 67 -7.26 20.22 -0.55
N TRP A 68 -7.56 21.51 -0.35
CA TRP A 68 -6.83 22.58 -1.03
C TRP A 68 -5.33 22.59 -0.66
N ARG A 69 -5.00 22.43 0.63
CA ARG A 69 -3.61 22.33 1.09
C ARG A 69 -2.93 21.09 0.52
N LEU A 70 -3.61 19.94 0.58
CA LEU A 70 -3.09 18.68 0.06
C LEU A 70 -2.79 18.78 -1.44
N ARG A 71 -3.67 19.39 -2.22
CA ARG A 71 -3.43 19.62 -3.66
C ARG A 71 -2.16 20.38 -3.95
N ARG A 72 -1.82 21.39 -3.13
CA ARG A 72 -0.57 22.15 -3.30
C ARG A 72 0.67 21.29 -3.11
N THR A 73 0.69 20.43 -2.10
CA THR A 73 1.79 19.49 -1.87
C THR A 73 1.87 18.45 -2.99
N LEU A 74 0.74 17.86 -3.36
CA LEU A 74 0.67 16.80 -4.37
C LEU A 74 0.98 17.30 -5.79
N ALA A 75 0.70 18.55 -6.11
CA ALA A 75 1.06 19.15 -7.39
C ALA A 75 2.58 19.09 -7.66
N ALA A 76 3.40 19.29 -6.62
CA ALA A 76 4.86 19.15 -6.73
C ALA A 76 5.30 17.70 -6.96
N ALA A 77 4.49 16.72 -6.57
CA ALA A 77 4.70 15.30 -6.85
C ALA A 77 4.13 14.85 -8.20
N GLY A 78 3.39 15.72 -8.91
CA GLY A 78 2.66 15.36 -10.13
C GLY A 78 1.38 14.54 -9.87
N LEU A 79 0.93 14.46 -8.61
CA LEU A 79 -0.29 13.77 -8.22
C LEU A 79 -1.46 14.75 -8.13
N SER A 80 -2.69 14.28 -8.33
CA SER A 80 -3.88 15.10 -8.27
C SER A 80 -4.98 14.52 -7.38
N VAL A 81 -5.71 15.43 -6.69
CA VAL A 81 -6.98 15.12 -6.02
C VAL A 81 -8.08 15.87 -6.72
N GLU A 82 -8.98 15.14 -7.34
CA GLU A 82 -10.13 15.70 -8.07
C GLU A 82 -11.38 15.71 -7.21
N ARG A 83 -12.29 16.65 -7.48
CA ARG A 83 -13.65 16.57 -6.99
C ARG A 83 -14.48 15.73 -7.98
N ARG A 84 -15.06 14.65 -7.47
CA ARG A 84 -15.95 13.76 -8.22
C ARG A 84 -17.12 13.39 -7.32
N GLU A 85 -18.34 13.70 -7.74
CA GLU A 85 -19.51 13.29 -6.96
C GLU A 85 -19.47 11.79 -6.66
N PRO A 86 -19.71 11.38 -5.38
CA PRO A 86 -20.18 12.22 -4.25
C PRO A 86 -19.07 12.83 -3.36
N GLY A 87 -17.81 12.92 -3.80
CA GLY A 87 -16.73 13.41 -2.94
C GLY A 87 -15.42 13.74 -3.66
N TYR A 88 -14.33 13.10 -3.24
CA TYR A 88 -12.98 13.33 -3.75
C TYR A 88 -12.30 12.02 -4.17
N VAL A 89 -11.42 12.12 -5.17
CA VAL A 89 -10.65 10.99 -5.70
C VAL A 89 -9.18 11.39 -5.83
N LEU A 90 -8.28 10.55 -5.33
CA LEU A 90 -6.85 10.61 -5.62
C LEU A 90 -6.62 9.90 -6.95
N ARG A 91 -5.95 10.56 -7.90
CA ARG A 91 -5.50 9.97 -9.15
C ARG A 91 -4.05 9.54 -9.04
N ALA A 92 -3.81 8.28 -9.33
CA ALA A 92 -2.46 7.75 -9.44
C ALA A 92 -2.44 6.54 -10.38
N THR A 93 -1.27 6.31 -10.96
CA THR A 93 -0.95 5.14 -11.79
C THR A 93 -0.12 4.13 -10.98
N PRO A 94 0.06 2.89 -11.47
CA PRO A 94 0.96 1.92 -10.83
C PRO A 94 2.42 2.37 -10.73
N THR A 95 2.85 3.32 -11.56
CA THR A 95 4.20 3.89 -11.48
C THR A 95 4.33 4.97 -10.40
N GLU A 96 3.22 5.44 -9.86
CA GLU A 96 3.16 6.54 -8.90
C GLU A 96 2.86 6.09 -7.46
N LEU A 97 2.03 5.04 -7.28
CA LEU A 97 1.63 4.51 -5.96
C LEU A 97 2.09 3.06 -5.81
N ASP A 98 2.89 2.79 -4.78
CA ASP A 98 3.50 1.48 -4.51
C ASP A 98 2.47 0.36 -4.25
N ALA A 99 1.42 0.61 -3.49
CA ALA A 99 0.36 -0.36 -3.27
C ALA A 99 -0.36 -0.73 -4.58
N LEU A 100 -0.62 0.24 -5.46
CA LEU A 100 -1.22 -0.01 -6.77
C LEU A 100 -0.26 -0.75 -7.70
N ALA A 101 1.05 -0.42 -7.65
CA ALA A 101 2.09 -1.15 -8.37
C ALA A 101 2.13 -2.62 -7.93
N PHE A 102 2.08 -2.86 -6.61
CA PHE A 102 2.09 -4.21 -6.04
C PHE A 102 0.85 -5.01 -6.48
N GLU A 103 -0.34 -4.46 -6.36
CA GLU A 103 -1.58 -5.12 -6.80
C GLU A 103 -1.59 -5.40 -8.31
N THR A 104 -1.08 -4.47 -9.12
CA THR A 104 -0.95 -4.65 -10.57
C THR A 104 0.03 -5.78 -10.88
N LEU A 105 1.20 -5.79 -10.22
CA LEU A 105 2.18 -6.87 -10.38
C LEU A 105 1.56 -8.23 -10.05
N LEU A 106 0.79 -8.35 -8.97
CA LEU A 106 0.15 -9.61 -8.60
C LEU A 106 -0.90 -10.06 -9.62
N ALA A 107 -1.66 -9.13 -10.16
CA ALA A 107 -2.68 -9.42 -11.17
C ALA A 107 -2.05 -9.87 -12.51
N GLU A 108 -0.94 -9.25 -12.92
CA GLU A 108 -0.25 -9.54 -14.18
C GLU A 108 0.65 -10.77 -14.08
N ALA A 109 1.33 -10.96 -12.95
CA ALA A 109 2.29 -12.04 -12.74
C ALA A 109 1.67 -13.44 -12.78
N ARG A 110 0.37 -13.57 -12.45
CA ARG A 110 -0.35 -14.85 -12.45
C ARG A 110 0.49 -15.99 -11.87
N VAL A 111 0.93 -15.83 -10.63
CA VAL A 111 1.91 -16.71 -9.96
C VAL A 111 1.63 -18.21 -10.13
N ASP A 112 0.37 -18.59 -10.29
CA ASP A 112 -0.04 -20.01 -10.44
C ASP A 112 0.24 -20.57 -11.86
N THR A 113 0.45 -19.72 -12.85
CA THR A 113 0.59 -20.11 -14.27
C THR A 113 1.82 -19.51 -14.97
N CYS A 114 2.54 -18.59 -14.33
CA CYS A 114 3.76 -18.02 -14.92
C CYS A 114 4.89 -19.05 -14.97
N ASP A 115 5.90 -18.78 -15.80
CA ASP A 115 7.14 -19.54 -15.80
C ASP A 115 7.86 -19.39 -14.44
N PRO A 116 8.14 -20.49 -13.71
CA PRO A 116 8.85 -20.45 -12.44
C PRO A 116 10.17 -19.68 -12.49
N ALA A 117 10.86 -19.69 -13.63
CA ALA A 117 12.11 -18.93 -13.81
C ALA A 117 11.95 -17.42 -13.66
N THR A 118 10.73 -16.89 -13.79
CA THR A 118 10.44 -15.45 -13.62
C THR A 118 10.16 -15.07 -12.15
N LEU A 119 9.81 -16.04 -11.30
CA LEU A 119 9.41 -15.79 -9.91
C LEU A 119 10.45 -15.07 -9.06
N PRO A 120 11.77 -15.38 -9.14
CA PRO A 120 12.77 -14.66 -8.36
C PRO A 120 12.76 -13.14 -8.66
N GLY A 121 12.66 -12.76 -9.94
CA GLY A 121 12.60 -11.36 -10.35
C GLY A 121 11.30 -10.66 -9.89
N LEU A 122 10.15 -11.33 -10.00
CA LEU A 122 8.87 -10.84 -9.52
C LEU A 122 8.87 -10.62 -8.01
N LEU A 123 9.39 -11.60 -7.25
CA LEU A 123 9.52 -11.52 -5.79
C LEU A 123 10.45 -10.37 -5.37
N ALA A 124 11.61 -10.23 -6.03
CA ALA A 124 12.53 -9.14 -5.76
C ALA A 124 11.88 -7.77 -6.00
N THR A 125 11.16 -7.62 -7.11
CA THR A 125 10.45 -6.37 -7.46
C THR A 125 9.33 -6.08 -6.46
N GLY A 126 8.40 -7.02 -6.28
CA GLY A 126 7.22 -6.81 -5.44
C GLY A 126 7.56 -6.59 -3.98
N LEU A 127 8.47 -7.39 -3.40
CA LEU A 127 8.92 -7.23 -2.02
C LEU A 127 9.85 -6.02 -1.84
N GLY A 128 10.45 -5.51 -2.90
CA GLY A 128 11.28 -4.31 -2.87
C GLY A 128 10.51 -3.02 -2.56
N TRP A 129 9.20 -2.98 -2.80
CA TRP A 129 8.36 -1.82 -2.45
C TRP A 129 7.98 -1.77 -0.96
N TRP A 130 8.12 -2.89 -0.22
CA TRP A 130 7.75 -2.96 1.19
C TRP A 130 8.86 -2.41 2.09
N GLN A 131 8.55 -1.32 2.79
CA GLN A 131 9.45 -0.64 3.72
C GLN A 131 9.01 -0.78 5.19
N GLY A 132 8.06 -1.67 5.45
CA GLY A 132 7.51 -1.94 6.77
C GLY A 132 6.03 -2.26 6.74
N GLU A 133 5.36 -2.01 7.84
CA GLU A 133 3.92 -2.17 7.95
C GLU A 133 3.20 -1.08 7.14
N PRO A 134 2.25 -1.44 6.25
CA PRO A 134 1.52 -0.45 5.45
C PRO A 134 0.86 0.60 6.33
N TYR A 135 0.90 1.86 5.91
CA TYR A 135 0.36 3.00 6.65
C TYR A 135 0.90 3.13 8.09
N ALA A 136 2.16 2.75 8.32
CA ALA A 136 2.80 2.81 9.64
C ALA A 136 2.59 4.18 10.30
N GLY A 137 2.23 4.17 11.59
CA GLY A 137 1.92 5.37 12.35
C GLY A 137 0.49 5.93 12.15
N LEU A 138 -0.36 5.30 11.29
CA LEU A 138 -1.76 5.74 11.02
C LEU A 138 -2.82 4.70 11.40
N HIS A 139 -2.45 3.67 12.17
CA HIS A 139 -3.34 2.55 12.52
C HIS A 139 -4.41 2.88 13.58
N ASP A 140 -4.39 4.06 14.16
CA ASP A 140 -5.48 4.61 14.95
C ASP A 140 -6.74 4.87 14.10
N VAL A 141 -6.60 5.05 12.77
CA VAL A 141 -7.69 5.15 11.82
C VAL A 141 -8.16 3.74 11.42
N PRO A 142 -9.38 3.29 11.79
CA PRO A 142 -9.83 1.91 11.55
C PRO A 142 -9.78 1.49 10.08
N ALA A 143 -10.11 2.41 9.15
CA ALA A 143 -10.06 2.14 7.72
C ALA A 143 -8.63 1.85 7.23
N LEU A 144 -7.62 2.56 7.74
CA LEU A 144 -6.21 2.35 7.38
C LEU A 144 -5.67 1.07 7.99
N ARG A 145 -6.03 0.74 9.23
CA ARG A 145 -5.68 -0.53 9.87
C ARG A 145 -6.24 -1.73 9.09
N HIS A 146 -7.49 -1.65 8.66
CA HIS A 146 -8.12 -2.69 7.84
C HIS A 146 -7.39 -2.88 6.51
N GLU A 147 -7.08 -1.78 5.83
CA GLU A 147 -6.36 -1.82 4.55
C GLU A 147 -4.92 -2.31 4.71
N ALA A 148 -4.23 -1.92 5.78
CA ALA A 148 -2.90 -2.45 6.11
C ALA A 148 -2.92 -3.97 6.27
N GLY A 149 -3.90 -4.49 7.01
CA GLY A 149 -4.10 -5.93 7.17
C GLY A 149 -4.39 -6.64 5.85
N ARG A 150 -5.24 -6.06 4.99
CA ARG A 150 -5.55 -6.59 3.65
C ARG A 150 -4.29 -6.69 2.77
N LEU A 151 -3.50 -5.63 2.73
CA LEU A 151 -2.25 -5.59 1.94
C LEU A 151 -1.22 -6.60 2.47
N ALA A 152 -1.06 -6.68 3.80
CA ALA A 152 -0.16 -7.64 4.43
C ALA A 152 -0.56 -9.10 4.10
N GLU A 153 -1.84 -9.44 4.20
CA GLU A 153 -2.34 -10.78 3.85
C GLU A 153 -2.16 -11.07 2.35
N LEU A 154 -2.37 -10.09 1.49
CA LEU A 154 -2.14 -10.22 0.06
C LEU A 154 -0.67 -10.56 -0.25
N LYS A 155 0.29 -9.88 0.42
CA LYS A 155 1.72 -10.17 0.33
C LYS A 155 2.03 -11.60 0.78
N LEU A 156 1.54 -11.99 1.96
CA LEU A 156 1.80 -13.30 2.54
C LEU A 156 1.30 -14.43 1.62
N SER A 157 0.04 -14.33 1.19
CA SER A 157 -0.57 -15.32 0.29
C SER A 157 0.16 -15.42 -1.05
N TRP A 158 0.64 -14.30 -1.59
CA TRP A 158 1.42 -14.30 -2.82
C TRP A 158 2.78 -14.98 -2.65
N VAL A 159 3.50 -14.69 -1.55
CA VAL A 159 4.79 -15.33 -1.25
C VAL A 159 4.64 -16.83 -1.03
N GLU A 160 3.59 -17.27 -0.33
CA GLU A 160 3.30 -18.69 -0.11
C GLU A 160 3.14 -19.44 -1.43
N ARG A 161 2.31 -18.89 -2.35
CA ARG A 161 2.12 -19.52 -3.68
C ARG A 161 3.38 -19.49 -4.53
N ALA A 162 4.14 -18.40 -4.49
CA ALA A 162 5.40 -18.32 -5.20
C ALA A 162 6.43 -19.33 -4.67
N ALA A 163 6.51 -19.50 -3.35
CA ALA A 163 7.41 -20.47 -2.72
C ALA A 163 7.02 -21.92 -3.09
N GLU A 164 5.73 -22.27 -3.10
CA GLU A 164 5.24 -23.57 -3.56
C GLU A 164 5.69 -23.85 -5.02
N ARG A 165 5.49 -22.87 -5.90
CA ARG A 165 5.89 -22.99 -7.31
C ARG A 165 7.40 -23.14 -7.50
N LEU A 166 8.20 -22.42 -6.69
CA LEU A 166 9.67 -22.56 -6.70
C LEU A 166 10.11 -23.96 -6.25
N LEU A 167 9.48 -24.51 -5.21
CA LEU A 167 9.76 -25.87 -4.73
C LEU A 167 9.41 -26.92 -5.78
N GLU A 168 8.24 -26.81 -6.42
CA GLU A 168 7.82 -27.68 -7.53
C GLU A 168 8.80 -27.62 -8.72
N ALA A 169 9.38 -26.46 -8.97
CA ALA A 169 10.36 -26.23 -10.03
C ALA A 169 11.80 -26.63 -9.66
N GLY A 170 12.04 -27.08 -8.43
CA GLY A 170 13.37 -27.50 -7.97
C GLY A 170 14.30 -26.34 -7.59
N ASP A 171 13.76 -25.17 -7.22
CA ASP A 171 14.52 -24.03 -6.68
C ASP A 171 14.20 -23.80 -5.18
N PRO A 172 14.61 -24.70 -4.28
CA PRO A 172 14.41 -24.54 -2.85
C PRO A 172 15.25 -23.39 -2.26
N ALA A 173 16.36 -23.02 -2.90
CA ALA A 173 17.22 -21.94 -2.39
C ALA A 173 16.50 -20.59 -2.39
N THR A 174 15.86 -20.24 -3.49
CA THR A 174 15.05 -19.00 -3.59
C THR A 174 13.82 -19.06 -2.67
N ALA A 175 13.14 -20.23 -2.60
CA ALA A 175 12.02 -20.42 -1.69
C ALA A 175 12.42 -20.18 -0.21
N VAL A 176 13.52 -20.76 0.24
CA VAL A 176 14.08 -20.58 1.60
C VAL A 176 14.38 -19.10 1.86
N ALA A 177 15.04 -18.42 0.92
CA ALA A 177 15.41 -17.02 1.08
C ALA A 177 14.19 -16.11 1.28
N VAL A 178 13.16 -16.25 0.44
CA VAL A 178 11.96 -15.41 0.53
C VAL A 178 11.11 -15.76 1.77
N LEU A 179 10.97 -17.04 2.12
CA LEU A 179 10.21 -17.45 3.31
C LEU A 179 10.87 -16.97 4.59
N ARG A 180 12.20 -17.04 4.72
CA ARG A 180 12.92 -16.49 5.88
C ARG A 180 12.72 -15.00 6.03
N ARG A 181 12.79 -14.24 4.92
CA ARG A 181 12.54 -12.80 4.94
C ARG A 181 11.15 -12.49 5.49
N VAL A 182 10.12 -13.15 4.97
CA VAL A 182 8.74 -12.90 5.38
C VAL A 182 8.47 -13.36 6.81
N LEU A 183 9.05 -14.45 7.26
CA LEU A 183 8.91 -14.95 8.64
C LEU A 183 9.57 -14.03 9.68
N THR A 184 10.47 -13.13 9.30
CA THR A 184 10.98 -12.07 10.20
C THR A 184 9.87 -11.08 10.55
N GLU A 185 8.97 -10.79 9.62
CA GLU A 185 7.85 -9.85 9.80
C GLU A 185 6.59 -10.56 10.34
N ALA A 186 6.34 -11.80 9.92
CA ALA A 186 5.17 -12.60 10.29
C ALA A 186 5.58 -13.96 10.90
N PRO A 187 6.17 -13.99 12.11
CA PRO A 187 6.76 -15.19 12.69
C PRO A 187 5.75 -16.30 13.02
N LEU A 188 4.46 -15.99 13.14
CA LEU A 188 3.41 -16.95 13.45
C LEU A 188 2.69 -17.49 12.20
N ARG A 189 3.15 -17.17 10.99
CA ARG A 189 2.54 -17.65 9.75
C ARG A 189 2.85 -19.13 9.53
N GLU A 190 1.92 -20.00 9.94
CA GLU A 190 2.11 -21.46 9.93
C GLU A 190 2.42 -22.00 8.54
N ARG A 191 1.73 -21.53 7.49
CA ARG A 191 1.95 -21.99 6.11
C ARG A 191 3.36 -21.65 5.62
N CYS A 192 3.88 -20.46 5.87
CA CYS A 192 5.26 -20.11 5.55
C CYS A 192 6.27 -21.01 6.29
N ARG A 193 6.01 -21.35 7.57
CA ARG A 193 6.85 -22.27 8.33
C ARG A 193 6.83 -23.68 7.75
N ALA A 194 5.66 -24.21 7.42
CA ALA A 194 5.51 -25.53 6.82
C ALA A 194 6.27 -25.61 5.49
N LEU A 195 6.13 -24.60 4.63
CA LEU A 195 6.85 -24.52 3.36
C LEU A 195 8.37 -24.43 3.58
N LEU A 196 8.83 -23.64 4.57
CA LEU A 196 10.24 -23.56 4.90
C LEU A 196 10.81 -24.89 5.36
N MET A 197 10.07 -25.65 6.19
CA MET A 197 10.47 -27.01 6.61
C MET A 197 10.54 -27.98 5.45
N SER A 198 9.65 -27.86 4.46
CA SER A 198 9.67 -28.71 3.26
C SER A 198 10.80 -28.36 2.28
N ALA A 199 11.34 -27.14 2.40
CA ALA A 199 12.40 -26.62 1.55
C ALA A 199 13.82 -26.93 2.08
N LEU A 200 13.95 -27.35 3.34
CA LEU A 200 15.23 -27.64 4.03
C LEU A 200 15.56 -29.13 4.01
#